data_11a3aea59c638e15fcb57c1ba4d8f2ed
#
_entry.id   11a3aea59c638e15fcb57c1ba4d8f2ed
#
_cell.length_a   1.000
_cell.length_b   1.000
_cell.length_c   1.000
_cell.angle_alpha   90.00
_cell.angle_beta   90.00
_cell.angle_gamma   90.00
#
_symmetry.space_group_name_H-M   'P 1'
#
loop_
_entity.id
_entity.type
_entity.pdbx_description
1 polymer ?
#
loop_
_entity_poly.entity_id
_entity_poly.type
_entity_poly.pdbx_seq_one_letter_code
_entity_poly.pdbx_strand_id
1 'polypeptide(L)'
;MKLVGSYTSPFVRKLSILLLEKGITFEFINELPYNADNGVAQFNPLGKVPVLLTEEGECWFDSPIIAEYIELMNVAPAMLPRDPLESLRVRKIEALADGIMDAGLVSVREQARPAAQQSEDELLRQREKINRSLDVLEGYLVDDLQDVAVNEKGQSLKG
;
A
#
# COMPACT_ATOMS: atom_id res chain seq x y z
N MET A 1 11.92 -13.56 9.11
CA MET A 1 10.78 -13.49 8.15
C MET A 1 11.25 -13.13 6.76
N LYS A 2 10.43 -13.41 5.71
CA LYS A 2 10.77 -13.11 4.30
C LYS A 2 9.61 -12.39 3.62
N LEU A 3 9.93 -11.34 2.87
CA LEU A 3 8.95 -10.63 2.04
C LEU A 3 9.14 -11.05 0.57
N VAL A 4 8.17 -11.79 0.05
CA VAL A 4 8.14 -12.21 -1.35
C VAL A 4 7.44 -11.14 -2.18
N GLY A 5 8.09 -10.66 -3.21
CA GLY A 5 7.54 -9.59 -4.00
C GLY A 5 8.38 -9.16 -5.18
N SER A 6 7.87 -8.18 -5.92
CA SER A 6 8.57 -7.56 -7.04
C SER A 6 8.96 -6.13 -6.69
N TYR A 7 10.13 -5.68 -7.12
CA TYR A 7 10.59 -4.28 -6.97
C TYR A 7 9.66 -3.26 -7.65
N THR A 8 8.88 -3.69 -8.63
CA THR A 8 7.92 -2.83 -9.35
C THR A 8 6.55 -2.75 -8.69
N SER A 9 6.27 -3.62 -7.71
CA SER A 9 4.96 -3.64 -7.04
C SER A 9 4.83 -2.50 -6.02
N PRO A 10 3.82 -1.63 -6.15
CA PRO A 10 3.58 -0.58 -5.18
C PRO A 10 3.16 -1.14 -3.81
N PHE A 11 2.43 -2.25 -3.77
CA PHE A 11 2.01 -2.92 -2.54
C PHE A 11 3.18 -3.55 -1.78
N VAL A 12 4.16 -4.10 -2.50
CA VAL A 12 5.42 -4.59 -1.90
C VAL A 12 6.22 -3.43 -1.34
N ARG A 13 6.28 -2.30 -2.06
CA ARG A 13 6.96 -1.08 -1.60
C ARG A 13 6.35 -0.55 -0.31
N LYS A 14 5.02 -0.51 -0.19
CA LYS A 14 4.31 -0.12 1.04
C LYS A 14 4.81 -0.92 2.23
N LEU A 15 4.84 -2.24 2.12
CA LEU A 15 5.28 -3.12 3.21
C LEU A 15 6.78 -3.03 3.49
N SER A 16 7.61 -2.88 2.45
CA SER A 16 9.04 -2.66 2.65
C SER A 16 9.32 -1.39 3.46
N ILE A 17 8.60 -0.30 3.16
CA ILE A 17 8.70 0.95 3.93
C ILE A 17 8.24 0.71 5.37
N LEU A 18 7.09 0.06 5.58
CA LEU A 18 6.56 -0.23 6.92
C LEU A 18 7.56 -1.03 7.77
N LEU A 19 8.15 -2.08 7.21
CA LEU A 19 9.17 -2.91 7.89
C LEU A 19 10.43 -2.10 8.22
N LEU A 20 10.90 -1.27 7.29
CA LEU A 20 12.09 -0.42 7.49
C LEU A 20 11.84 0.66 8.56
N GLU A 21 10.70 1.33 8.54
CA GLU A 21 10.33 2.34 9.55
C GLU A 21 10.25 1.75 10.97
N LYS A 22 9.83 0.49 11.08
CA LYS A 22 9.82 -0.24 12.36
C LYS A 22 11.17 -0.87 12.70
N GLY A 23 12.19 -0.77 11.84
CA GLY A 23 13.48 -1.42 12.05
C GLY A 23 13.41 -2.95 12.06
N ILE A 24 12.40 -3.55 11.45
CA ILE A 24 12.21 -4.99 11.36
C ILE A 24 13.06 -5.55 10.22
N THR A 25 13.99 -6.44 10.55
CA THR A 25 14.84 -7.10 9.57
C THR A 25 14.04 -8.18 8.82
N PHE A 26 14.17 -8.20 7.49
CA PHE A 26 13.56 -9.19 6.63
C PHE A 26 14.46 -9.54 5.44
N GLU A 27 14.32 -10.75 4.93
CA GLU A 27 14.91 -11.18 3.65
C GLU A 27 13.93 -10.82 2.53
N PHE A 28 14.39 -10.15 1.48
CA PHE A 28 13.57 -9.86 0.31
C PHE A 28 13.80 -10.93 -0.76
N ILE A 29 12.71 -11.60 -1.17
CA ILE A 29 12.71 -12.59 -2.25
C ILE A 29 12.05 -11.94 -3.47
N ASN A 30 12.86 -11.63 -4.50
CA ASN A 30 12.36 -11.01 -5.72
C ASN A 30 11.69 -12.05 -6.63
N GLU A 31 10.36 -12.04 -6.66
CA GLU A 31 9.53 -12.88 -7.51
C GLU A 31 8.60 -12.02 -8.37
N LEU A 32 8.62 -12.27 -9.68
CA LEU A 32 7.77 -11.59 -10.64
C LEU A 32 6.50 -12.43 -10.86
N PRO A 33 5.32 -11.99 -10.37
CA PRO A 33 4.08 -12.80 -10.43
C PRO A 33 3.58 -13.04 -11.85
N TYR A 34 4.16 -12.36 -12.84
CA TYR A 34 3.78 -12.50 -14.25
C TYR A 34 4.62 -13.52 -15.03
N ASN A 35 5.69 -14.04 -14.45
CA ASN A 35 6.49 -15.09 -15.06
C ASN A 35 5.75 -16.42 -14.97
N ALA A 36 5.76 -17.21 -16.03
CA ALA A 36 5.06 -18.50 -16.07
C ALA A 36 5.56 -19.49 -15.02
N ASP A 37 6.85 -19.40 -14.67
CA ASP A 37 7.54 -20.29 -13.72
C ASP A 37 7.68 -19.66 -12.30
N ASN A 38 6.88 -18.61 -11.98
CA ASN A 38 6.96 -18.01 -10.66
C ASN A 38 6.42 -18.96 -9.57
N GLY A 39 7.08 -18.93 -8.40
CA GLY A 39 6.69 -19.73 -7.25
C GLY A 39 5.60 -19.10 -6.38
N VAL A 40 5.05 -17.94 -6.75
CA VAL A 40 4.14 -17.15 -5.89
C VAL A 40 2.86 -17.92 -5.55
N ALA A 41 2.32 -18.70 -6.50
CA ALA A 41 1.07 -19.43 -6.29
C ALA A 41 1.17 -20.50 -5.18
N GLN A 42 2.36 -20.99 -4.85
CA GLN A 42 2.55 -21.91 -3.72
C GLN A 42 2.38 -21.23 -2.35
N PHE A 43 2.55 -19.91 -2.28
CA PHE A 43 2.42 -19.11 -1.06
C PHE A 43 1.08 -18.35 -1.01
N ASN A 44 0.62 -17.86 -2.16
CA ASN A 44 -0.64 -17.15 -2.31
C ASN A 44 -1.42 -17.72 -3.48
N PRO A 45 -2.55 -18.41 -3.24
CA PRO A 45 -3.33 -19.04 -4.31
C PRO A 45 -3.87 -18.07 -5.36
N LEU A 46 -3.88 -16.74 -5.06
CA LEU A 46 -4.23 -15.71 -6.02
C LEU A 46 -3.09 -15.38 -6.99
N GLY A 47 -1.87 -15.95 -6.80
CA GLY A 47 -0.70 -15.67 -7.59
C GLY A 47 -0.26 -14.20 -7.53
N LYS A 48 -0.56 -13.51 -6.42
CA LYS A 48 -0.27 -12.09 -6.24
C LYS A 48 0.83 -11.87 -5.19
N VAL A 49 1.61 -10.82 -5.38
CA VAL A 49 2.54 -10.28 -4.40
C VAL A 49 1.97 -8.98 -3.80
N PRO A 50 2.29 -8.64 -2.54
CA PRO A 50 3.25 -9.26 -1.62
C PRO A 50 2.75 -10.53 -0.94
N VAL A 51 3.71 -11.33 -0.44
CA VAL A 51 3.49 -12.38 0.55
C VAL A 51 4.52 -12.22 1.66
N LEU A 52 4.12 -12.30 2.91
CA LEU A 52 5.01 -12.37 4.06
C LEU A 52 5.07 -13.81 4.57
N LEU A 53 6.29 -14.37 4.61
CA LEU A 53 6.57 -15.67 5.20
C LEU A 53 7.16 -15.49 6.59
N THR A 54 6.53 -16.07 7.59
CA THR A 54 7.05 -16.07 8.96
C THR A 54 8.11 -17.15 9.16
N GLU A 55 8.79 -17.13 10.29
CA GLU A 55 9.79 -18.17 10.64
C GLU A 55 9.10 -19.52 10.95
N GLU A 56 7.86 -19.47 11.39
CA GLU A 56 7.00 -20.62 11.64
C GLU A 56 6.43 -21.25 10.37
N GLY A 57 6.63 -20.60 9.21
CA GLY A 57 6.18 -21.08 7.92
C GLY A 57 4.77 -20.64 7.51
N GLU A 58 4.18 -19.69 8.24
CA GLU A 58 2.90 -19.10 7.84
C GLU A 58 3.07 -18.14 6.67
N CYS A 59 2.06 -18.10 5.80
CA CYS A 59 1.99 -17.22 4.63
C CYS A 59 0.87 -16.19 4.80
N TRP A 60 1.24 -14.92 4.89
CA TRP A 60 0.28 -13.81 5.01
C TRP A 60 0.16 -13.05 3.69
N PHE A 61 -1.04 -12.74 3.27
CA PHE A 61 -1.45 -11.92 2.11
C PHE A 61 -2.90 -11.44 2.35
N ASP A 62 -3.40 -10.30 1.78
CA ASP A 62 -2.68 -9.36 0.94
C ASP A 62 -1.99 -8.24 1.74
N SER A 63 -1.62 -7.14 1.09
CA SER A 63 -0.81 -6.10 1.74
C SER A 63 -1.48 -5.44 2.96
N PRO A 64 -2.79 -5.17 3.03
CA PRO A 64 -3.44 -4.68 4.24
C PRO A 64 -3.36 -5.67 5.40
N ILE A 65 -3.55 -6.97 5.13
CA ILE A 65 -3.48 -8.02 6.15
C ILE A 65 -2.05 -8.19 6.67
N ILE A 66 -1.05 -8.09 5.78
CA ILE A 66 0.36 -8.12 6.19
C ILE A 66 0.69 -6.89 7.06
N ALA A 67 0.20 -5.70 6.69
CA ALA A 67 0.39 -4.49 7.50
C ALA A 67 -0.21 -4.66 8.90
N GLU A 68 -1.41 -5.24 9.00
CA GLU A 68 -2.05 -5.59 10.26
C GLU A 68 -1.19 -6.55 11.09
N TYR A 69 -0.70 -7.62 10.48
CA TYR A 69 0.18 -8.59 11.13
C TYR A 69 1.44 -7.93 11.69
N ILE A 70 2.06 -7.03 10.92
CA ILE A 70 3.25 -6.27 11.37
C ILE A 70 2.92 -5.36 12.56
N GLU A 71 1.73 -4.71 12.57
CA GLU A 71 1.28 -3.91 13.72
C GLU A 71 1.07 -4.76 14.98
N LEU A 72 0.52 -5.98 14.84
CA LEU A 72 0.33 -6.92 15.95
C LEU A 72 1.64 -7.37 16.60
N MET A 73 2.79 -7.26 15.92
CA MET A 73 4.10 -7.52 16.53
C MET A 73 4.48 -6.49 17.61
N ASN A 74 3.74 -5.39 17.73
CA ASN A 74 3.95 -4.32 18.71
C ASN A 74 5.36 -3.69 18.69
N VAL A 75 6.03 -3.69 17.53
CA VAL A 75 7.34 -3.02 17.35
C VAL A 75 7.12 -1.54 17.10
N ALA A 76 7.80 -0.69 17.84
CA ALA A 76 7.75 0.77 17.66
C ALA A 76 8.48 1.19 16.37
N PRO A 77 8.05 2.31 15.75
CA PRO A 77 6.89 3.12 16.09
C PRO A 77 5.56 2.43 15.72
N ALA A 78 4.48 2.71 16.46
CA ALA A 78 3.14 2.31 16.07
C ALA A 78 2.70 3.16 14.87
N MET A 79 2.22 2.53 13.80
CA MET A 79 1.72 3.21 12.59
C MET A 79 0.21 3.46 12.66
N LEU A 80 -0.48 2.82 13.59
CA LEU A 80 -1.89 3.02 13.83
C LEU A 80 -2.14 3.64 15.21
N PRO A 81 -3.06 4.61 15.30
CA PRO A 81 -3.53 5.13 16.56
C PRO A 81 -4.14 4.05 17.46
N ARG A 82 -4.07 4.24 18.79
CA ARG A 82 -4.71 3.30 19.74
C ARG A 82 -6.23 3.41 19.77
N ASP A 83 -6.76 4.59 19.47
CA ASP A 83 -8.21 4.78 19.37
C ASP A 83 -8.73 4.02 18.15
N PRO A 84 -9.76 3.16 18.30
CA PRO A 84 -10.26 2.34 17.19
C PRO A 84 -10.84 3.15 16.03
N LEU A 85 -11.48 4.29 16.31
CA LEU A 85 -12.06 5.13 15.26
C LEU A 85 -10.98 5.87 14.48
N GLU A 86 -9.96 6.39 15.17
CA GLU A 86 -8.80 7.02 14.53
C GLU A 86 -8.02 5.99 13.71
N SER A 87 -7.82 4.77 14.23
CA SER A 87 -7.22 3.68 13.48
C SER A 87 -8.02 3.35 12.21
N LEU A 88 -9.34 3.34 12.29
CA LEU A 88 -10.22 3.11 11.13
C LEU A 88 -10.10 4.25 10.09
N ARG A 89 -9.91 5.49 10.54
CA ARG A 89 -9.67 6.64 9.63
C ARG A 89 -8.36 6.47 8.86
N VAL A 90 -7.27 6.04 9.52
CA VAL A 90 -6.00 5.75 8.86
C VAL A 90 -6.17 4.62 7.83
N ARG A 91 -6.87 3.54 8.19
CA ARG A 91 -7.16 2.43 7.26
C ARG A 91 -8.02 2.85 6.07
N LYS A 92 -8.92 3.82 6.25
CA LYS A 92 -9.69 4.39 5.14
C LYS A 92 -8.79 5.11 4.14
N ILE A 93 -7.76 5.84 4.64
CA ILE A 93 -6.76 6.50 3.79
C ILE A 93 -5.91 5.44 3.07
N GLU A 94 -5.48 4.39 3.77
CA GLU A 94 -4.79 3.25 3.17
C GLU A 94 -5.61 2.62 2.05
N ALA A 95 -6.89 2.33 2.29
CA ALA A 95 -7.77 1.74 1.29
C ALA A 95 -7.95 2.64 0.05
N LEU A 96 -7.98 3.96 0.24
CA LEU A 96 -8.03 4.91 -0.87
C LEU A 96 -6.72 4.88 -1.69
N ALA A 97 -5.57 4.86 -1.02
CA ALA A 97 -4.26 4.77 -1.66
C ALA A 97 -4.09 3.43 -2.42
N ASP A 98 -4.49 2.31 -1.81
CA ASP A 98 -4.50 0.99 -2.45
C ASP A 98 -5.40 0.98 -3.69
N GLY A 99 -6.56 1.64 -3.63
CA GLY A 99 -7.46 1.78 -4.79
C GLY A 99 -6.86 2.61 -5.94
N ILE A 100 -6.02 3.61 -5.64
CA ILE A 100 -5.26 4.35 -6.66
C ILE A 100 -4.22 3.43 -7.32
N MET A 101 -3.50 2.65 -6.53
CA MET A 101 -2.51 1.69 -7.04
C MET A 101 -3.16 0.61 -7.90
N ASP A 102 -4.32 0.09 -7.52
CA ASP A 102 -5.10 -0.86 -8.32
C ASP A 102 -5.50 -0.25 -9.68
N ALA A 103 -6.01 0.98 -9.68
CA ALA A 103 -6.36 1.68 -10.92
C ALA A 103 -5.13 1.89 -11.82
N GLY A 104 -3.98 2.19 -11.23
CA GLY A 104 -2.70 2.28 -11.93
C GLY A 104 -2.30 0.94 -12.57
N LEU A 105 -2.42 -0.16 -11.84
CA LEU A 105 -2.13 -1.51 -12.37
C LEU A 105 -3.05 -1.91 -13.52
N VAL A 106 -4.34 -1.58 -13.44
CA VAL A 106 -5.28 -1.79 -14.55
C VAL A 106 -4.83 -1.01 -15.78
N SER A 107 -4.44 0.25 -15.61
CA SER A 107 -3.94 1.09 -16.71
C SER A 107 -2.68 0.52 -17.35
N VAL A 108 -1.70 0.08 -16.54
CA VAL A 108 -0.45 -0.53 -17.04
C VAL A 108 -0.74 -1.80 -17.82
N ARG A 109 -1.63 -2.66 -17.34
CA ARG A 109 -2.02 -3.89 -18.03
C ARG A 109 -2.73 -3.61 -19.33
N GLU A 110 -3.62 -2.62 -19.37
CA GLU A 110 -4.33 -2.23 -20.58
C GLU A 110 -3.35 -1.69 -21.64
N GLN A 111 -2.39 -0.83 -21.22
CA GLN A 111 -1.35 -0.28 -22.09
C GLN A 111 -0.36 -1.35 -22.62
N ALA A 112 -0.19 -2.45 -21.89
CA ALA A 112 0.66 -3.57 -22.33
C ALA A 112 0.00 -4.45 -23.40
N ARG A 113 -1.29 -4.29 -23.67
CA ARG A 113 -1.99 -5.02 -24.76
C ARG A 113 -1.57 -4.46 -26.12
N PRO A 114 -1.72 -5.26 -27.20
CA PRO A 114 -1.57 -4.75 -28.56
C PRO A 114 -2.44 -3.51 -28.77
N ALA A 115 -1.94 -2.47 -29.44
CA ALA A 115 -2.62 -1.19 -29.59
C ALA A 115 -4.07 -1.30 -30.11
N ALA A 116 -4.31 -2.22 -31.05
CA ALA A 116 -5.65 -2.48 -31.59
C ALA A 116 -6.64 -3.12 -30.61
N GLN A 117 -6.16 -3.56 -29.43
CA GLN A 117 -6.96 -4.21 -28.39
C GLN A 117 -7.05 -3.34 -27.11
N GLN A 118 -6.41 -2.18 -27.11
CA GLN A 118 -6.48 -1.26 -25.97
C GLN A 118 -7.81 -0.52 -25.98
N SER A 119 -8.37 -0.33 -24.77
CA SER A 119 -9.59 0.44 -24.58
C SER A 119 -9.24 1.83 -24.05
N GLU A 120 -9.42 2.86 -24.87
CA GLU A 120 -9.25 4.25 -24.46
C GLU A 120 -10.24 4.64 -23.36
N ASP A 121 -11.46 4.16 -23.41
CA ASP A 121 -12.49 4.40 -22.39
C ASP A 121 -12.07 3.82 -21.03
N GLU A 122 -11.46 2.64 -21.01
CA GLU A 122 -10.93 2.04 -19.78
C GLU A 122 -9.77 2.86 -19.22
N LEU A 123 -8.82 3.28 -20.04
CA LEU A 123 -7.71 4.12 -19.63
C LEU A 123 -8.19 5.46 -19.09
N LEU A 124 -9.17 6.08 -19.73
CA LEU A 124 -9.79 7.32 -19.26
C LEU A 124 -10.47 7.12 -17.90
N ARG A 125 -11.28 6.07 -17.76
CA ARG A 125 -11.98 5.74 -16.52
C ARG A 125 -11.03 5.55 -15.34
N GLN A 126 -9.91 4.84 -15.55
CA GLN A 126 -8.91 4.63 -14.49
C GLN A 126 -8.18 5.94 -14.14
N ARG A 127 -7.84 6.77 -15.13
CA ARG A 127 -7.22 8.07 -14.92
C ARG A 127 -8.12 9.00 -14.09
N GLU A 128 -9.40 9.08 -14.42
CA GLU A 128 -10.36 9.89 -13.66
C GLU A 128 -10.51 9.39 -12.22
N LYS A 129 -10.51 8.06 -12.00
CA LYS A 129 -10.52 7.48 -10.66
C LYS A 129 -9.30 7.91 -9.87
N ILE A 130 -8.11 7.80 -10.46
CA ILE A 130 -6.85 8.20 -9.84
C ILE A 130 -6.89 9.69 -9.46
N ASN A 131 -7.25 10.57 -10.40
CA ASN A 131 -7.26 12.01 -10.17
C ASN A 131 -8.22 12.40 -9.02
N ARG A 132 -9.47 11.93 -9.06
CA ARG A 132 -10.43 12.20 -7.97
C ARG A 132 -9.94 11.71 -6.60
N SER A 133 -9.24 10.58 -6.59
CA SER A 133 -8.73 10.01 -5.35
C SER A 133 -7.52 10.77 -4.83
N LEU A 134 -6.64 11.25 -5.72
CA LEU A 134 -5.52 12.11 -5.35
C LEU A 134 -6.00 13.46 -4.79
N ASP A 135 -7.03 14.08 -5.39
CA ASP A 135 -7.64 15.31 -4.89
C ASP A 135 -8.13 15.15 -3.44
N VAL A 136 -8.72 13.98 -3.12
CA VAL A 136 -9.16 13.67 -1.75
C VAL A 136 -7.96 13.49 -0.80
N LEU A 137 -6.89 12.79 -1.23
CA LEU A 137 -5.68 12.63 -0.41
C LEU A 137 -4.98 13.97 -0.16
N GLU A 138 -4.93 14.84 -1.15
CA GLU A 138 -4.38 16.19 -1.00
C GLU A 138 -5.17 17.00 0.03
N GLY A 139 -6.49 16.88 0.04
CA GLY A 139 -7.37 17.50 1.06
C GLY A 139 -7.00 17.06 2.48
N TYR A 140 -6.76 15.77 2.71
CA TYR A 140 -6.32 15.28 4.03
C TYR A 140 -4.97 15.87 4.46
N LEU A 141 -4.01 15.98 3.55
CA LEU A 141 -2.69 16.57 3.86
C LEU A 141 -2.81 18.06 4.23
N VAL A 142 -3.67 18.80 3.55
CA VAL A 142 -3.90 20.24 3.85
C VAL A 142 -4.52 20.41 5.23
N ASP A 143 -5.49 19.59 5.59
CA ASP A 143 -6.15 19.62 6.90
C ASP A 143 -5.16 19.29 8.02
N ASP A 144 -4.35 18.26 7.87
CA ASP A 144 -3.30 17.88 8.83
C ASP A 144 -2.25 18.99 9.00
N LEU A 145 -1.81 19.64 7.91
CA LEU A 145 -0.86 20.74 7.96
C LEU A 145 -1.43 21.97 8.65
N GLN A 146 -2.74 22.23 8.54
CA GLN A 146 -3.40 23.31 9.27
C GLN A 146 -3.48 23.02 10.75
N ASP A 147 -3.64 21.75 11.15
CA ASP A 147 -3.66 21.34 12.56
C ASP A 147 -2.28 21.40 13.22
N VAL A 148 -1.21 21.26 12.45
CA VAL A 148 0.19 21.35 12.90
C VAL A 148 0.72 22.79 12.90
N ALA A 149 0.06 23.74 12.21
CA ALA A 149 0.46 25.13 12.18
C ALA A 149 0.38 25.75 13.58
N VAL A 150 1.52 26.02 14.17
CA VAL A 150 1.68 26.71 15.46
C VAL A 150 2.41 28.01 15.24
N ASN A 151 2.13 29.02 16.07
CA ASN A 151 2.89 30.27 16.06
C ASN A 151 4.31 30.06 16.66
N GLU A 152 5.17 31.06 16.53
CA GLU A 152 6.54 31.06 17.11
C GLU A 152 6.59 30.79 18.61
N LYS A 153 5.45 30.85 19.30
CA LYS A 153 5.30 30.56 20.74
C LYS A 153 4.75 29.17 21.01
N GLY A 154 4.59 28.34 19.97
CA GLY A 154 4.08 26.95 20.08
C GLY A 154 2.56 26.87 20.35
N GLN A 155 1.80 27.93 20.09
CA GLN A 155 0.35 27.94 20.25
C GLN A 155 -0.32 27.63 18.90
N SER A 156 -1.34 26.73 18.92
CA SER A 156 -2.13 26.42 17.72
C SER A 156 -2.75 27.69 17.12
N LEU A 157 -2.65 27.83 15.82
CA LEU A 157 -3.25 28.95 15.07
C LEU A 157 -4.75 28.76 14.80
N LYS A 158 -5.37 27.67 15.30
CA LYS A 158 -6.83 27.52 15.30
C LYS A 158 -7.43 28.31 16.45
N GLY A 159 -8.16 29.38 16.11
CA GLY A 159 -9.10 30.08 16.96
C GLY A 159 -10.49 29.47 16.81
#